data_02fcdaa5ae4e10aae68322a832f3b11b
#
_entry.id   02fcdaa5ae4e10aae68322a832f3b11b
#
_cell.length_a   1.000
_cell.length_b   1.000
_cell.length_c   1.000
_cell.angle_alpha   90.00
_cell.angle_beta   90.00
_cell.angle_gamma   90.00
#
_symmetry.space_group_name_H-M   'P 1'
#
loop_
_entity.id
_entity.type
_entity.pdbx_description
1 polymer ?
#
loop_
_entity_poly.entity_id
_entity_poly.type
_entity_poly.pdbx_seq_one_letter_code
_entity_poly.pdbx_strand_id
1 'polypeptide(L)'
;MTITPEAYAHLSTDKKTFTFYFDTLRAERDGTTWEVVNPQSRYVYACPIWHRTTQSFYDVVTKVRFDASFQDFRPTVTTSWFYLFSALTTIEGLEHLNTSQVMGMSRMFEGCSSLTSLDLSHFDTSQV
;
A
#
# COMPACT_ATOMS: atom_id res chain seq x y z
N MET A 1 14.49 3.36 26.04
CA MET A 1 13.63 2.54 25.16
C MET A 1 13.83 2.98 23.73
N THR A 2 14.14 2.06 22.85
CA THR A 2 14.30 2.36 21.42
C THR A 2 12.95 2.20 20.73
N ILE A 3 12.50 3.26 20.06
CA ILE A 3 11.27 3.19 19.25
C ILE A 3 11.70 2.81 17.83
N THR A 4 11.15 1.69 17.35
CA THR A 4 11.46 1.18 16.03
C THR A 4 10.37 1.59 15.05
N PRO A 5 10.69 2.10 13.86
CA PRO A 5 9.69 2.41 12.86
C PRO A 5 8.98 1.13 12.40
N GLU A 6 7.71 1.29 12.02
CA GLU A 6 6.90 0.20 11.46
C GLU A 6 6.25 0.65 10.17
N ALA A 7 6.06 -0.31 9.25
CA ALA A 7 5.35 -0.06 8.00
C ALA A 7 3.85 -0.25 8.23
N TYR A 8 3.06 0.72 7.83
CA TYR A 8 1.61 0.66 7.97
C TYR A 8 0.91 1.47 6.88
N ALA A 9 -0.34 1.11 6.61
CA ALA A 9 -1.23 1.87 5.75
C ALA A 9 -2.23 2.62 6.62
N HIS A 10 -2.55 3.84 6.23
CA HIS A 10 -3.44 4.74 6.96
C HIS A 10 -4.59 5.18 6.07
N LEU A 11 -5.81 4.99 6.55
CA LEU A 11 -7.02 5.50 5.90
C LEU A 11 -7.48 6.76 6.63
N SER A 12 -7.62 7.87 5.89
CA SER A 12 -8.09 9.14 6.46
C SER A 12 -9.50 9.01 7.03
N THR A 13 -9.88 9.94 7.92
CA THR A 13 -11.20 9.90 8.57
C THR A 13 -12.35 10.03 7.57
N ASP A 14 -12.13 10.74 6.44
CA ASP A 14 -13.13 10.84 5.36
C ASP A 14 -13.09 9.64 4.40
N LYS A 15 -12.17 8.69 4.62
CA LYS A 15 -11.97 7.47 3.82
C LYS A 15 -11.55 7.72 2.37
N LYS A 16 -11.10 8.91 2.03
CA LYS A 16 -10.73 9.26 0.65
C LYS A 16 -9.26 9.12 0.35
N THR A 17 -8.39 9.16 1.37
CA THR A 17 -6.94 9.10 1.19
C THR A 17 -6.34 7.93 1.94
N PHE A 18 -5.56 7.13 1.22
CA PHE A 18 -4.90 5.94 1.76
C PHE A 18 -3.39 6.15 1.64
N THR A 19 -2.68 6.25 2.78
CA THR A 19 -1.28 6.64 2.83
C THR A 19 -0.42 5.55 3.44
N PHE A 20 0.73 5.29 2.84
CA PHE A 20 1.73 4.35 3.35
C PHE A 20 2.84 5.10 4.06
N TYR A 21 3.14 4.68 5.29
CA TYR A 21 4.17 5.26 6.14
C TYR A 21 5.13 4.18 6.66
N PHE A 22 6.35 4.56 6.92
CA PHE A 22 7.30 3.74 7.66
C PHE A 22 7.95 4.63 8.72
N ASP A 23 7.30 4.74 9.88
CA ASP A 23 7.71 5.67 10.93
C ASP A 23 7.24 5.18 12.31
N THR A 24 7.41 6.01 13.32
CA THR A 24 7.06 5.72 14.70
C THR A 24 5.76 6.39 15.14
N LEU A 25 4.99 6.97 14.22
CA LEU A 25 3.88 7.87 14.52
C LEU A 25 2.49 7.23 14.37
N ARG A 26 2.43 5.92 14.16
CA ARG A 26 1.15 5.22 13.91
C ARG A 26 0.10 5.51 14.95
N ALA A 27 0.47 5.47 16.24
CA ALA A 27 -0.47 5.67 17.34
C ALA A 27 -1.01 7.11 17.42
N GLU A 28 -0.35 8.06 16.77
CA GLU A 28 -0.72 9.47 16.80
C GLU A 28 -1.62 9.88 15.64
N ARG A 29 -1.88 8.97 14.68
CA ARG A 29 -2.65 9.31 13.49
C ARG A 29 -4.13 9.05 13.72
N ASP A 30 -4.94 10.03 13.35
CA ASP A 30 -6.40 9.86 13.29
C ASP A 30 -6.76 8.94 12.12
N GLY A 31 -7.93 8.31 12.21
CA GLY A 31 -8.40 7.40 11.18
C GLY A 31 -8.08 5.96 11.51
N THR A 32 -7.92 5.13 10.50
CA THR A 32 -7.68 3.69 10.67
C THR A 32 -6.33 3.31 10.09
N THR A 33 -5.62 2.40 10.77
CA THR A 33 -4.33 1.92 10.28
C THR A 33 -4.31 0.39 10.23
N TRP A 34 -3.52 -0.13 9.30
CA TRP A 34 -3.26 -1.57 9.15
C TRP A 34 -1.77 -1.79 8.98
N GLU A 35 -1.28 -2.85 9.60
CA GLU A 35 0.10 -3.26 9.45
C GLU A 35 0.38 -3.68 8.01
N VAL A 36 1.55 -3.30 7.48
CA VAL A 36 2.05 -3.81 6.21
C VAL A 36 3.08 -4.89 6.52
N VAL A 37 2.75 -6.13 6.19
CA VAL A 37 3.60 -7.29 6.51
C VAL A 37 4.32 -7.80 5.28
N ASN A 38 5.51 -8.37 5.50
CA ASN A 38 6.26 -9.07 4.46
C ASN A 38 6.03 -10.57 4.63
N PRO A 39 5.16 -11.20 3.82
CA PRO A 39 5.01 -12.65 3.86
C PRO A 39 6.32 -13.31 3.43
N GLN A 40 6.59 -14.49 3.99
CA GLN A 40 7.84 -15.20 3.74
C GLN A 40 7.86 -15.91 2.38
N SER A 41 6.73 -16.03 1.71
CA SER A 41 6.62 -16.71 0.43
C SER A 41 5.61 -16.00 -0.46
N ARG A 42 5.96 -15.89 -1.76
CA ARG A 42 5.05 -15.37 -2.78
C ARG A 42 3.80 -16.24 -2.99
N TYR A 43 3.83 -17.47 -2.51
CA TYR A 43 2.72 -18.42 -2.64
C TYR A 43 1.73 -18.34 -1.48
N VAL A 44 2.08 -17.66 -0.41
CA VAL A 44 1.11 -17.38 0.64
C VAL A 44 0.11 -16.39 0.03
N TYR A 45 -1.17 -16.67 0.16
CA TYR A 45 -2.23 -15.75 -0.26
C TYR A 45 -2.01 -14.42 0.44
N ALA A 46 -1.30 -13.55 -0.24
CA ALA A 46 -0.88 -12.29 0.31
C ALA A 46 -1.92 -11.21 0.03
N CYS A 47 -3.16 -11.51 0.36
CA CYS A 47 -4.17 -10.47 0.42
C CYS A 47 -3.79 -9.55 1.58
N PRO A 48 -3.56 -8.25 1.36
CA PRO A 48 -3.18 -7.37 2.45
C PRO A 48 -4.29 -7.30 3.50
N ILE A 49 -3.88 -6.98 4.74
CA ILE A 49 -4.80 -6.97 5.88
C ILE A 49 -6.00 -6.07 5.64
N TRP A 50 -5.82 -4.93 4.98
CA TRP A 50 -6.91 -4.00 4.71
C TRP A 50 -8.00 -4.54 3.77
N HIS A 51 -7.72 -5.61 3.03
CA HIS A 51 -8.73 -6.31 2.23
C HIS A 51 -9.48 -7.38 3.01
N ARG A 52 -9.05 -7.68 4.24
CA ARG A 52 -9.67 -8.69 5.09
C ARG A 52 -10.66 -8.09 6.09
N THR A 53 -10.84 -6.78 6.05
CA THR A 53 -11.73 -6.10 7.00
C THR A 53 -13.18 -6.26 6.57
N THR A 54 -14.10 -6.17 7.54
CA THR A 54 -15.53 -6.21 7.27
C THR A 54 -16.06 -4.89 6.73
N GLN A 55 -15.28 -3.82 6.84
CA GLN A 55 -15.66 -2.50 6.32
C GLN A 55 -15.03 -2.29 4.95
N SER A 56 -15.90 -2.14 3.95
CA SER A 56 -15.47 -1.81 2.60
C SER A 56 -15.15 -0.32 2.53
N PHE A 57 -13.95 0.04 2.12
CA PHE A 57 -13.56 1.42 1.88
C PHE A 57 -12.88 1.61 0.52
N TYR A 58 -12.52 0.52 -0.13
CA TYR A 58 -11.71 0.58 -1.35
C TYR A 58 -12.45 1.20 -2.53
N ASP A 59 -13.78 1.26 -2.49
CA ASP A 59 -14.57 1.95 -3.51
C ASP A 59 -14.81 3.43 -3.19
N VAL A 60 -14.28 3.92 -2.06
CA VAL A 60 -14.38 5.32 -1.63
C VAL A 60 -13.05 6.06 -1.78
N VAL A 61 -11.93 5.36 -1.63
CA VAL A 61 -10.59 5.96 -1.72
C VAL A 61 -10.37 6.53 -3.12
N THR A 62 -10.04 7.82 -3.19
CA THR A 62 -9.74 8.50 -4.46
C THR A 62 -8.25 8.75 -4.65
N LYS A 63 -7.47 8.76 -3.57
CA LYS A 63 -6.04 9.06 -3.60
C LYS A 63 -5.26 8.06 -2.75
N VAL A 64 -4.18 7.55 -3.31
CA VAL A 64 -3.15 6.79 -2.58
C VAL A 64 -1.90 7.65 -2.51
N ARG A 65 -1.25 7.69 -1.35
CA ARG A 65 0.01 8.39 -1.15
C ARG A 65 1.06 7.43 -0.57
N PHE A 66 2.26 7.52 -1.09
CA PHE A 66 3.43 6.89 -0.47
C PHE A 66 4.26 8.01 0.16
N ASP A 67 4.26 8.08 1.49
CA ASP A 67 5.07 9.05 2.21
C ASP A 67 6.56 8.76 1.95
N ALA A 68 7.40 9.81 1.99
CA ALA A 68 8.84 9.62 1.77
C ALA A 68 9.46 8.63 2.74
N SER A 69 8.92 8.50 3.96
CA SER A 69 9.39 7.53 4.94
C SER A 69 9.30 6.09 4.44
N PHE A 70 8.35 5.80 3.55
CA PHE A 70 8.13 4.43 3.08
C PHE A 70 9.27 3.91 2.21
N GLN A 71 10.12 4.79 1.68
CA GLN A 71 11.28 4.38 0.86
C GLN A 71 12.28 3.49 1.61
N ASP A 72 12.28 3.54 2.94
CA ASP A 72 13.17 2.74 3.77
C ASP A 72 12.61 1.35 4.10
N PHE A 73 11.37 1.10 3.73
CA PHE A 73 10.73 -0.21 3.85
C PHE A 73 10.80 -0.93 2.49
N ARG A 74 11.17 -2.20 2.50
CA ARG A 74 11.28 -3.00 1.28
C ARG A 74 10.25 -4.11 1.30
N PRO A 75 9.06 -3.90 0.71
CA PRO A 75 8.06 -4.95 0.63
C PRO A 75 8.55 -6.11 -0.24
N THR A 76 8.14 -7.32 0.12
CA THR A 76 8.44 -8.51 -0.66
C THR A 76 7.26 -8.96 -1.53
N VAL A 77 6.05 -8.52 -1.19
CA VAL A 77 4.84 -8.84 -1.95
C VAL A 77 3.90 -7.65 -1.89
N THR A 78 3.47 -7.18 -3.06
CA THR A 78 2.46 -6.12 -3.18
C THR A 78 1.15 -6.63 -3.79
N THR A 79 0.96 -7.93 -3.79
CA THR A 79 -0.21 -8.59 -4.35
C THR A 79 -1.49 -8.00 -3.78
N SER A 80 -2.40 -7.61 -4.67
CA SER A 80 -3.73 -7.10 -4.35
C SER A 80 -3.75 -5.83 -3.49
N TRP A 81 -2.66 -5.08 -3.43
CA TRP A 81 -2.61 -3.88 -2.57
C TRP A 81 -3.75 -2.90 -2.87
N PHE A 82 -4.07 -2.67 -4.13
CA PHE A 82 -5.12 -1.74 -4.55
C PHE A 82 -6.25 -2.43 -5.31
N TYR A 83 -6.41 -3.72 -5.05
CA TYR A 83 -7.46 -4.52 -5.68
C TYR A 83 -8.83 -3.91 -5.40
N LEU A 84 -9.60 -3.67 -6.47
CA LEU A 84 -10.94 -3.09 -6.43
C LEU A 84 -11.01 -1.65 -5.87
N PHE A 85 -9.92 -0.92 -5.90
CA PHE A 85 -9.95 0.52 -5.60
C PHE A 85 -10.56 1.26 -6.79
N SER A 86 -11.87 1.09 -6.97
CA SER A 86 -12.59 1.52 -8.19
C SER A 86 -12.76 3.03 -8.32
N ALA A 87 -12.65 3.77 -7.21
CA ALA A 87 -12.72 5.23 -7.21
C ALA A 87 -11.34 5.91 -7.28
N LEU A 88 -10.27 5.14 -7.23
CA LEU A 88 -8.90 5.68 -7.21
C LEU A 88 -8.58 6.38 -8.53
N THR A 89 -8.20 7.66 -8.43
CA THR A 89 -7.82 8.48 -9.58
C THR A 89 -6.37 8.93 -9.54
N THR A 90 -5.75 8.99 -8.36
CA THR A 90 -4.43 9.59 -8.18
C THR A 90 -3.57 8.75 -7.25
N ILE A 91 -2.33 8.51 -7.66
CA ILE A 91 -1.30 7.93 -6.79
C ILE A 91 -0.15 8.92 -6.71
N GLU A 92 0.16 9.38 -5.50
CA GLU A 92 1.26 10.30 -5.24
C GLU A 92 2.41 9.57 -4.55
N GLY A 93 3.63 9.94 -4.88
CA GLY A 93 4.82 9.44 -4.19
C GLY A 93 5.17 8.00 -4.54
N LEU A 94 4.73 7.49 -5.69
CA LEU A 94 5.01 6.10 -6.09
C LEU A 94 6.51 5.82 -6.18
N GLU A 95 7.33 6.84 -6.40
CA GLU A 95 8.80 6.75 -6.39
C GLU A 95 9.36 6.34 -5.02
N HIS A 96 8.57 6.48 -3.94
CA HIS A 96 8.95 6.05 -2.60
C HIS A 96 8.61 4.58 -2.32
N LEU A 97 7.96 3.89 -3.24
CA LEU A 97 7.73 2.46 -3.14
C LEU A 97 8.96 1.74 -3.68
N ASN A 98 9.73 1.13 -2.79
CA ASN A 98 10.93 0.38 -3.17
C ASN A 98 10.54 -1.06 -3.53
N THR A 99 10.57 -1.36 -4.83
CA THR A 99 10.15 -2.67 -5.33
C THR A 99 11.30 -3.66 -5.55
N SER A 100 12.51 -3.30 -5.15
CA SER A 100 13.71 -4.12 -5.44
C SER A 100 13.64 -5.54 -4.88
N GLN A 101 12.86 -5.77 -3.82
CA GLN A 101 12.70 -7.08 -3.18
C GLN A 101 11.35 -7.71 -3.46
N VAL A 102 10.51 -7.11 -4.30
CA VAL A 102 9.16 -7.62 -4.56
C VAL A 102 9.22 -8.86 -5.44
N MET A 103 8.65 -9.95 -4.94
CA MET A 103 8.56 -11.24 -5.62
C MET A 103 7.21 -11.47 -6.28
N GLY A 104 6.16 -10.80 -5.83
CA GLY A 104 4.81 -10.97 -6.34
C GLY A 104 4.04 -9.68 -6.38
N MET A 105 3.40 -9.39 -7.51
CA MET A 105 2.62 -8.18 -7.76
C MET A 105 1.23 -8.49 -8.33
N SER A 106 0.77 -9.74 -8.24
CA SER A 106 -0.48 -10.11 -8.91
C SER A 106 -1.65 -9.30 -8.37
N ARG A 107 -2.53 -8.85 -9.26
CA ARG A 107 -3.75 -8.10 -8.96
C ARG A 107 -3.52 -6.79 -8.19
N MET A 108 -2.30 -6.26 -8.20
CA MET A 108 -1.99 -5.04 -7.44
C MET A 108 -2.90 -3.88 -7.80
N PHE A 109 -3.24 -3.72 -9.07
CA PHE A 109 -4.10 -2.64 -9.57
C PHE A 109 -5.37 -3.14 -10.24
N GLU A 110 -5.70 -4.42 -10.11
CA GLU A 110 -6.90 -4.98 -10.72
C GLU A 110 -8.15 -4.33 -10.16
N GLY A 111 -9.04 -3.87 -11.05
CA GLY A 111 -10.26 -3.21 -10.63
C GLY A 111 -10.14 -1.73 -10.31
N CYS A 112 -8.97 -1.12 -10.54
CA CYS A 112 -8.76 0.33 -10.41
C CYS A 112 -9.34 1.03 -11.64
N SER A 113 -10.65 0.95 -11.82
CA SER A 113 -11.33 1.35 -13.07
C SER A 113 -11.35 2.85 -13.34
N SER A 114 -11.10 3.68 -12.33
CA SER A 114 -11.04 5.13 -12.48
C SER A 114 -9.63 5.67 -12.71
N LEU A 115 -8.61 4.80 -12.63
CA LEU A 115 -7.22 5.18 -12.81
C LEU A 115 -6.91 5.20 -14.32
N THR A 116 -6.62 6.38 -14.86
CA THR A 116 -6.42 6.55 -16.31
C THR A 116 -4.96 6.49 -16.74
N SER A 117 -4.04 6.64 -15.81
CA SER A 117 -2.60 6.56 -16.10
C SER A 117 -1.86 6.04 -14.87
N LEU A 118 -0.74 5.37 -15.12
CA LEU A 118 0.07 4.78 -14.05
C LEU A 118 1.52 4.73 -14.53
N ASP A 119 2.40 5.43 -13.83
CA ASP A 119 3.82 5.45 -14.16
C ASP A 119 4.57 4.44 -13.30
N LEU A 120 4.95 3.33 -13.90
CA LEU A 120 5.70 2.24 -13.26
C LEU A 120 7.19 2.27 -13.63
N SER A 121 7.69 3.39 -14.15
CA SER A 121 9.07 3.50 -14.63
C SER A 121 10.10 3.25 -13.52
N HIS A 122 9.73 3.45 -12.25
CA HIS A 122 10.62 3.22 -11.11
C HIS A 122 10.60 1.78 -10.60
N PHE A 123 9.69 0.95 -11.10
CA PHE A 123 9.54 -0.43 -10.61
C PHE A 123 10.69 -1.30 -11.08
N ASP A 124 11.30 -1.99 -10.11
CA ASP A 124 12.27 -3.05 -10.37
C ASP A 124 11.51 -4.39 -10.28
N THR A 125 11.36 -5.06 -11.41
CA THR A 125 10.63 -6.32 -11.48
C THR A 125 11.55 -7.53 -11.59
N SER A 126 12.85 -7.34 -11.35
CA SER A 126 13.85 -8.40 -11.55
C SER A 126 13.64 -9.62 -10.65
N GLN A 127 12.95 -9.45 -9.50
CA GLN A 127 12.66 -10.53 -8.55
C GLN A 127 11.23 -11.10 -8.71
N VAL A 128 10.42 -10.50 -9.55
CA VAL A 128 9.02 -10.92 -9.73
C VAL A 128 8.92 -12.22 -10.54
#